data_e6a092b0c43910a6c338c5e75f059a45
#
_entry.id   e6a092b0c43910a6c338c5e75f059a45
#
_cell.length_a   1.000
_cell.length_b   1.000
_cell.length_c   1.000
_cell.angle_alpha   90.00
_cell.angle_beta   90.00
_cell.angle_gamma   90.00
#
_symmetry.space_group_name_H-M   'P 1'
#
loop_
_entity.id
_entity.type
_entity.pdbx_description
1 polymer ?
#
loop_
_entity_poly.entity_id
_entity_poly.type
_entity_poly.pdbx_seq_one_letter_code
_entity_poly.pdbx_strand_id
1 'polypeptide(L)'
;MKLGVAFGWYAHSWETLSELVDAAEALGYAAAFVDGDVSMLGGSRKTDVLDGWTVTVALLARTQRIQIGSMRLVHHWNAARLAQAAATAERIAPGRLQFLISIGDRPHDERFGLQPPSAGDRVLWLDEMLTAVRGLWRGESVSMSGRFVVLDGARIQPAPPAGRIPISIAGRRPKVLELVAAHADTWEINLPPLPDRVAEASAKLEHACRQRGRDPAEIERSMWIFTRVQTSDDPACAFDEYRRLNPWFGELSDDECAAATVVGSAERCRTRLASLADELNLDFPVIDLSGLDAAASHVALEGMAPKKPR
;
A
#
# COMPACT_ATOMS: atom_id res chain seq x y z
N MET A 1 -12.71 12.60 7.33
CA MET A 1 -12.27 11.41 6.59
C MET A 1 -10.76 11.31 6.74
N LYS A 2 -10.25 10.15 7.16
CA LYS A 2 -8.83 9.81 7.14
C LYS A 2 -8.41 9.72 5.67
N LEU A 3 -7.34 10.42 5.26
CA LEU A 3 -6.89 10.47 3.87
C LEU A 3 -5.39 10.23 3.82
N GLY A 4 -4.98 9.28 2.98
CA GLY A 4 -3.58 9.03 2.67
C GLY A 4 -3.18 9.59 1.31
N VAL A 5 -1.87 9.59 1.04
CA VAL A 5 -1.30 9.89 -0.26
C VAL A 5 -0.24 8.87 -0.63
N ALA A 6 -0.25 8.44 -1.88
CA ALA A 6 0.80 7.60 -2.45
C ALA A 6 1.60 8.43 -3.46
N PHE A 7 2.91 8.48 -3.26
CA PHE A 7 3.87 8.99 -4.22
C PHE A 7 4.46 7.78 -4.92
N GLY A 8 3.95 7.50 -6.06
CA GLY A 8 4.45 6.36 -6.84
C GLY A 8 5.88 6.57 -7.29
N TRP A 9 6.40 5.56 -7.75
CA TRP A 9 7.74 5.15 -8.00
C TRP A 9 8.52 6.03 -8.98
N TYR A 10 7.96 7.06 -9.48
CA TYR A 10 8.50 7.62 -10.69
C TYR A 10 8.95 9.03 -10.47
N ALA A 11 10.24 9.22 -10.58
CA ALA A 11 10.85 10.48 -10.85
C ALA A 11 11.02 11.45 -9.68
N HIS A 12 10.98 11.01 -8.45
CA HIS A 12 11.33 11.88 -7.34
C HIS A 12 12.73 11.55 -6.81
N SER A 13 13.61 12.55 -6.77
CA SER A 13 14.83 12.46 -5.96
C SER A 13 14.45 12.36 -4.47
N TRP A 14 15.40 11.99 -3.64
CA TRP A 14 15.20 11.98 -2.20
C TRP A 14 14.73 13.34 -1.66
N GLU A 15 15.33 14.42 -2.16
CA GLU A 15 15.01 15.80 -1.75
C GLU A 15 13.55 16.11 -2.07
N THR A 16 13.14 15.90 -3.33
CA THR A 16 11.76 16.13 -3.77
C THR A 16 10.76 15.29 -3.00
N LEU A 17 11.03 13.99 -2.83
CA LEU A 17 10.12 13.10 -2.11
C LEU A 17 9.98 13.51 -0.64
N SER A 18 11.09 13.89 0.01
CA SER A 18 11.05 14.35 1.40
C SER A 18 10.28 15.66 1.56
N GLU A 19 10.41 16.62 0.63
CA GLU A 19 9.63 17.85 0.61
C GLU A 19 8.13 17.60 0.41
N LEU A 20 7.76 16.69 -0.49
CA LEU A 20 6.36 16.31 -0.71
C LEU A 20 5.74 15.65 0.53
N VAL A 21 6.49 14.80 1.22
CA VAL A 21 6.02 14.17 2.47
C VAL A 21 5.91 15.19 3.61
N ASP A 22 6.85 16.13 3.74
CA ASP A 22 6.76 17.24 4.69
C ASP A 22 5.50 18.09 4.42
N ALA A 23 5.22 18.39 3.14
CA ALA A 23 4.00 19.10 2.73
C ALA A 23 2.74 18.30 3.07
N ALA A 24 2.71 17.00 2.79
CA ALA A 24 1.59 16.13 3.15
C ALA A 24 1.33 16.12 4.68
N GLU A 25 2.40 16.05 5.49
CA GLU A 25 2.28 16.14 6.95
C GLU A 25 1.73 17.49 7.39
N ALA A 26 2.22 18.59 6.82
CA ALA A 26 1.77 19.95 7.15
C ALA A 26 0.30 20.17 6.78
N LEU A 27 -0.16 19.59 5.69
CA LEU A 27 -1.54 19.63 5.20
C LEU A 27 -2.49 18.70 5.98
N GLY A 28 -1.95 17.78 6.80
CA GLY A 28 -2.75 16.91 7.67
C GLY A 28 -3.15 15.58 7.06
N TYR A 29 -2.43 15.10 6.05
CA TYR A 29 -2.60 13.73 5.57
C TYR A 29 -2.27 12.73 6.66
N ALA A 30 -3.04 11.63 6.73
CA ALA A 30 -2.88 10.62 7.76
C ALA A 30 -1.66 9.71 7.49
N ALA A 31 -1.40 9.40 6.22
CA ALA A 31 -0.26 8.60 5.82
C ALA A 31 0.30 9.02 4.45
N ALA A 32 1.59 8.76 4.25
CA ALA A 32 2.24 8.80 2.95
C ALA A 32 2.82 7.42 2.62
N PHE A 33 2.61 7.00 1.38
CA PHE A 33 3.13 5.74 0.87
C PHE A 33 4.13 6.01 -0.26
N VAL A 34 5.22 5.25 -0.23
CA VAL A 34 6.24 5.22 -1.27
C VAL A 34 6.32 3.82 -1.86
N ASP A 35 6.94 3.69 -3.02
CA ASP A 35 7.08 2.37 -3.63
C ASP A 35 8.08 1.47 -2.89
N GLY A 36 7.98 0.17 -3.12
CA GLY A 36 8.85 -0.84 -2.55
C GLY A 36 9.51 -1.76 -3.57
N ASP A 37 9.38 -1.46 -4.84
CA ASP A 37 9.92 -2.27 -5.93
C ASP A 37 11.40 -1.94 -6.23
N VAL A 38 12.08 -2.91 -6.85
CA VAL A 38 13.47 -2.73 -7.31
C VAL A 38 13.56 -2.17 -8.73
N SER A 39 12.45 -2.12 -9.44
CA SER A 39 12.40 -1.63 -10.82
C SER A 39 11.08 -0.94 -11.15
N MET A 40 11.14 -0.11 -12.16
CA MET A 40 9.97 0.57 -12.70
C MET A 40 9.27 -0.24 -13.77
N LEU A 41 7.94 -0.37 -13.68
CA LEU A 41 7.12 -0.80 -14.81
C LEU A 41 7.07 0.30 -15.86
N GLY A 42 7.60 0.01 -17.05
CA GLY A 42 7.50 0.91 -18.19
C GLY A 42 8.24 2.25 -18.07
N GLY A 43 9.12 2.39 -17.10
CA GLY A 43 9.86 3.61 -16.87
C GLY A 43 10.99 3.87 -17.87
N SER A 44 11.37 5.14 -18.05
CA SER A 44 12.55 5.48 -18.82
C SER A 44 13.81 5.11 -18.04
N ARG A 45 14.92 4.83 -18.74
CA ARG A 45 16.23 4.55 -18.12
C ARG A 45 16.79 5.69 -17.25
N LYS A 46 16.12 6.84 -17.21
CA LYS A 46 16.55 8.05 -16.50
C LYS A 46 15.82 8.28 -15.19
N THR A 47 14.98 7.36 -14.76
CA THR A 47 14.21 7.52 -13.54
C THR A 47 14.86 6.79 -12.39
N ASP A 48 15.11 7.50 -11.30
CA ASP A 48 15.61 6.91 -10.07
C ASP A 48 14.53 6.06 -9.41
N VAL A 49 14.93 4.91 -8.88
CA VAL A 49 14.09 4.06 -8.03
C VAL A 49 14.81 3.93 -6.70
N LEU A 50 14.29 4.63 -5.69
CA LEU A 50 14.83 4.57 -4.35
C LEU A 50 14.34 3.28 -3.65
N ASP A 51 15.19 2.67 -2.83
CA ASP A 51 14.76 1.54 -2.00
C ASP A 51 13.68 1.95 -1.01
N GLY A 52 12.50 1.39 -1.18
CA GLY A 52 11.31 1.80 -0.44
C GLY A 52 11.41 1.61 1.07
N TRP A 53 12.15 0.58 1.53
CA TRP A 53 12.33 0.39 2.97
C TRP A 53 13.28 1.44 3.57
N THR A 54 14.40 1.69 2.93
CA THR A 54 15.37 2.71 3.35
C THR A 54 14.70 4.08 3.41
N VAL A 55 13.94 4.43 2.38
CA VAL A 55 13.17 5.69 2.31
C VAL A 55 12.09 5.74 3.40
N THR A 56 11.36 4.66 3.63
CA THR A 56 10.34 4.60 4.69
C THR A 56 10.96 4.95 6.06
N VAL A 57 12.08 4.33 6.41
CA VAL A 57 12.75 4.57 7.70
C VAL A 57 13.29 5.99 7.81
N ALA A 58 13.88 6.52 6.74
CA ALA A 58 14.38 7.90 6.69
C ALA A 58 13.25 8.92 6.88
N LEU A 59 12.11 8.72 6.22
CA LEU A 59 10.92 9.57 6.35
C LEU A 59 10.28 9.46 7.75
N LEU A 60 10.22 8.26 8.33
CA LEU A 60 9.74 8.07 9.70
C LEU A 60 10.60 8.83 10.72
N ALA A 61 11.92 8.84 10.55
CA ALA A 61 12.84 9.57 11.42
C ALA A 61 12.74 11.11 11.25
N ARG A 62 12.38 11.57 10.06
CA ARG A 62 12.27 12.99 9.70
C ARG A 62 10.94 13.62 10.13
N THR A 63 9.84 12.91 9.98
CA THR A 63 8.48 13.38 10.25
C THR A 63 8.07 13.18 11.71
N GLN A 64 6.95 13.78 12.14
CA GLN A 64 6.52 13.76 13.54
C GLN A 64 5.16 13.10 13.77
N ARG A 65 4.24 13.17 12.80
CA ARG A 65 2.82 12.75 12.95
C ARG A 65 2.35 11.81 11.87
N ILE A 66 2.72 12.08 10.62
CA ILE A 66 2.26 11.31 9.47
C ILE A 66 2.77 9.87 9.55
N GLN A 67 1.91 8.93 9.22
CA GLN A 67 2.32 7.53 9.07
C GLN A 67 3.03 7.35 7.73
N ILE A 68 4.05 6.50 7.69
CA ILE A 68 4.82 6.24 6.47
C ILE A 68 4.83 4.75 6.18
N GLY A 69 4.61 4.40 4.92
CA GLY A 69 4.68 3.02 4.45
C GLY A 69 5.25 2.87 3.06
N SER A 70 5.65 1.65 2.75
CA SER A 70 5.97 1.22 1.40
C SER A 70 5.44 -0.19 1.16
N MET A 71 5.14 -0.50 -0.11
CA MET A 71 4.75 -1.85 -0.50
C MET A 71 5.94 -2.79 -0.31
N ARG A 72 5.72 -3.92 0.37
CA ARG A 72 6.71 -5.00 0.50
C ARG A 72 6.23 -6.22 -0.26
N LEU A 73 7.11 -6.78 -1.08
CA LEU A 73 6.83 -8.02 -1.77
C LEU A 73 7.44 -9.18 -0.99
N VAL A 74 6.68 -10.23 -0.77
CA VAL A 74 7.07 -11.34 0.12
C VAL A 74 8.42 -11.95 -0.26
N HIS A 75 8.72 -12.08 -1.55
CA HIS A 75 9.93 -12.72 -2.05
C HIS A 75 11.20 -11.83 -1.96
N HIS A 76 11.06 -10.57 -1.55
CA HIS A 76 12.21 -9.69 -1.27
C HIS A 76 12.75 -9.85 0.16
N TRP A 77 12.09 -10.62 1.02
CA TRP A 77 12.36 -10.60 2.45
C TRP A 77 12.53 -11.99 3.07
N ASN A 78 13.46 -12.07 4.02
CA ASN A 78 13.47 -13.14 5.02
C ASN A 78 12.57 -12.74 6.21
N ALA A 79 11.79 -13.66 6.73
CA ALA A 79 10.79 -13.39 7.78
C ALA A 79 11.41 -12.76 9.06
N ALA A 80 12.53 -13.29 9.55
CA ALA A 80 13.17 -12.77 10.77
C ALA A 80 13.78 -11.38 10.53
N ARG A 81 14.38 -11.15 9.35
CA ARG A 81 14.92 -9.84 8.97
C ARG A 81 13.81 -8.81 8.80
N LEU A 82 12.69 -9.18 8.20
CA LEU A 82 11.52 -8.31 8.07
C LEU A 82 10.95 -7.95 9.44
N ALA A 83 10.78 -8.95 10.31
CA ALA A 83 10.28 -8.72 11.68
C ALA A 83 11.19 -7.77 12.46
N GLN A 84 12.51 -7.94 12.39
CA GLN A 84 13.50 -7.08 13.06
C GLN A 84 13.48 -5.66 12.48
N ALA A 85 13.45 -5.53 11.16
CA ALA A 85 13.45 -4.23 10.47
C ALA A 85 12.20 -3.43 10.86
N ALA A 86 11.01 -4.04 10.81
CA ALA A 86 9.77 -3.39 11.19
C ALA A 86 9.73 -3.02 12.68
N ALA A 87 10.21 -3.90 13.57
CA ALA A 87 10.31 -3.60 14.99
C ALA A 87 11.27 -2.42 15.28
N THR A 88 12.33 -2.30 14.49
CA THR A 88 13.26 -1.16 14.59
C THR A 88 12.60 0.14 14.14
N ALA A 89 11.88 0.12 13.00
CA ALA A 89 11.15 1.28 12.50
C ALA A 89 10.08 1.75 13.51
N GLU A 90 9.37 0.80 14.13
CA GLU A 90 8.38 1.09 15.17
C GLU A 90 8.99 1.69 16.44
N ARG A 91 10.26 1.35 16.74
CA ARG A 91 11.01 1.98 17.84
C ARG A 91 11.46 3.40 17.50
N ILE A 92 11.81 3.66 16.25
CA ILE A 92 12.18 5.00 15.76
C ILE A 92 10.95 5.92 15.75
N ALA A 93 9.80 5.41 15.32
CA ALA A 93 8.59 6.18 15.12
C ALA A 93 7.34 5.39 15.58
N PRO A 94 7.09 5.30 16.90
CA PRO A 94 6.03 4.48 17.46
C PRO A 94 4.65 4.82 16.90
N GLY A 95 3.91 3.80 16.42
CA GLY A 95 2.56 3.91 15.87
C GLY A 95 2.47 4.57 14.49
N ARG A 96 3.62 4.84 13.83
CA ARG A 96 3.63 5.54 12.53
C ARG A 96 4.07 4.68 11.35
N LEU A 97 4.48 3.44 11.57
CA LEU A 97 4.79 2.52 10.49
C LEU A 97 3.51 1.94 9.87
N GLN A 98 3.28 2.20 8.59
CA GLN A 98 2.31 1.48 7.77
C GLN A 98 2.99 0.22 7.20
N PHE A 99 2.71 -0.94 7.80
CA PHE A 99 3.28 -2.21 7.36
C PHE A 99 2.43 -2.82 6.26
N LEU A 100 2.68 -2.43 5.02
CA LEU A 100 1.96 -2.90 3.84
C LEU A 100 2.75 -4.01 3.13
N ILE A 101 2.14 -5.16 2.87
CA ILE A 101 2.77 -6.32 2.24
C ILE A 101 1.86 -6.97 1.20
N SER A 102 2.45 -7.57 0.19
CA SER A 102 1.78 -8.28 -0.90
C SER A 102 2.58 -9.51 -1.34
N ILE A 103 1.91 -10.39 -2.07
CA ILE A 103 2.59 -11.53 -2.73
C ILE A 103 3.46 -11.09 -3.92
N GLY A 104 3.24 -9.87 -4.47
CA GLY A 104 3.88 -9.38 -5.67
C GLY A 104 3.40 -10.08 -6.96
N ASP A 105 3.57 -9.41 -8.08
CA ASP A 105 3.24 -9.93 -9.41
C ASP A 105 4.21 -9.40 -10.49
N ARG A 106 5.43 -9.02 -10.08
CA ARG A 106 6.38 -8.30 -10.93
C ARG A 106 7.16 -9.24 -11.85
N PRO A 107 6.94 -9.20 -13.17
CA PRO A 107 7.64 -10.06 -14.12
C PRO A 107 9.11 -9.63 -14.38
N HIS A 108 9.57 -8.52 -13.79
CA HIS A 108 10.89 -7.95 -14.05
C HIS A 108 11.92 -8.19 -12.95
N ASP A 109 11.51 -8.72 -11.80
CA ASP A 109 12.38 -8.98 -10.66
C ASP A 109 13.51 -9.97 -10.99
N GLU A 110 13.30 -10.86 -11.95
CA GLU A 110 14.32 -11.80 -12.45
C GLU A 110 15.60 -11.10 -12.95
N ARG A 111 15.47 -9.89 -13.50
CA ARG A 111 16.62 -9.07 -13.97
C ARG A 111 17.52 -8.63 -12.82
N PHE A 112 17.01 -8.66 -11.61
CA PHE A 112 17.72 -8.30 -10.37
C PHE A 112 18.14 -9.53 -9.56
N GLY A 113 18.05 -10.73 -10.17
CA GLY A 113 18.37 -11.98 -9.50
C GLY A 113 17.30 -12.47 -8.53
N LEU A 114 16.16 -11.80 -8.47
CA LEU A 114 15.00 -12.20 -7.69
C LEU A 114 14.14 -13.15 -8.54
N GLN A 115 14.01 -14.39 -8.11
CA GLN A 115 13.24 -15.41 -8.83
C GLN A 115 11.97 -15.73 -8.03
N PRO A 116 10.88 -14.95 -8.19
CA PRO A 116 9.66 -15.21 -7.47
C PRO A 116 9.06 -16.54 -7.93
N PRO A 117 8.70 -17.44 -7.01
CA PRO A 117 8.02 -18.69 -7.35
C PRO A 117 6.61 -18.41 -7.86
N SER A 118 5.85 -19.48 -8.16
CA SER A 118 4.47 -19.36 -8.62
C SER A 118 3.63 -18.48 -7.69
N ALA A 119 2.56 -17.86 -8.21
CA ALA A 119 1.66 -17.06 -7.39
C ALA A 119 1.07 -17.84 -6.20
N GLY A 120 0.77 -19.14 -6.40
CA GLY A 120 0.29 -20.02 -5.33
C GLY A 120 1.34 -20.24 -4.24
N ASP A 121 2.57 -20.41 -4.62
CA ASP A 121 3.70 -20.55 -3.71
C ASP A 121 3.97 -19.27 -2.92
N ARG A 122 3.84 -18.10 -3.57
CA ARG A 122 3.97 -16.80 -2.88
C ARG A 122 2.85 -16.56 -1.87
N VAL A 123 1.64 -17.06 -2.12
CA VAL A 123 0.55 -17.03 -1.11
C VAL A 123 0.94 -17.86 0.12
N LEU A 124 1.42 -19.08 -0.07
CA LEU A 124 1.91 -19.92 1.04
C LEU A 124 3.08 -19.25 1.77
N TRP A 125 4.02 -18.67 1.02
CA TRP A 125 5.15 -17.96 1.62
C TRP A 125 4.69 -16.77 2.48
N LEU A 126 3.71 -16.01 2.02
CA LEU A 126 3.18 -14.90 2.80
C LEU A 126 2.50 -15.37 4.08
N ASP A 127 1.74 -16.46 4.05
CA ASP A 127 1.12 -17.06 5.23
C ASP A 127 2.16 -17.50 6.28
N GLU A 128 3.16 -18.26 5.84
CA GLU A 128 4.27 -18.70 6.71
C GLU A 128 5.05 -17.50 7.27
N MET A 129 5.34 -16.50 6.42
CA MET A 129 6.05 -15.29 6.83
C MET A 129 5.28 -14.50 7.89
N LEU A 130 4.00 -14.24 7.70
CA LEU A 130 3.19 -13.46 8.63
C LEU A 130 2.98 -14.20 9.95
N THR A 131 2.84 -15.53 9.91
CA THR A 131 2.79 -16.37 11.12
C THR A 131 4.08 -16.24 11.94
N ALA A 132 5.24 -16.36 11.29
CA ALA A 132 6.53 -16.22 11.95
C ALA A 132 6.75 -14.79 12.50
N VAL A 133 6.46 -13.77 11.68
CA VAL A 133 6.60 -12.35 12.04
C VAL A 133 5.77 -11.99 13.26
N ARG A 134 4.53 -12.44 13.35
CA ARG A 134 3.66 -12.20 14.52
C ARG A 134 4.23 -12.82 15.80
N GLY A 135 4.73 -14.05 15.74
CA GLY A 135 5.37 -14.71 16.88
C GLY A 135 6.62 -13.95 17.35
N LEU A 136 7.47 -13.56 16.39
CA LEU A 136 8.67 -12.78 16.68
C LEU A 136 8.35 -11.40 17.30
N TRP A 137 7.30 -10.72 16.84
CA TRP A 137 6.87 -9.44 17.42
C TRP A 137 6.33 -9.56 18.85
N ARG A 138 5.71 -10.70 19.20
CA ARG A 138 5.33 -10.98 20.59
C ARG A 138 6.52 -11.30 21.50
N GLY A 139 7.75 -11.34 20.96
CA GLY A 139 8.97 -11.66 21.69
C GLY A 139 9.13 -13.14 21.96
N GLU A 140 8.36 -13.99 21.27
CA GLU A 140 8.44 -15.45 21.40
C GLU A 140 9.71 -16.00 20.76
N SER A 141 10.12 -17.19 21.22
CA SER A 141 11.09 -18.04 20.52
C SER A 141 10.32 -18.85 19.47
N VAL A 142 10.54 -18.55 18.20
CA VAL A 142 9.80 -19.14 17.08
C VAL A 142 10.61 -20.23 16.41
N SER A 143 10.05 -21.45 16.37
CA SER A 143 10.52 -22.54 15.52
C SER A 143 9.45 -22.88 14.50
N MET A 144 9.81 -22.95 13.23
CA MET A 144 8.93 -23.24 12.12
C MET A 144 9.69 -24.03 11.05
N SER A 145 9.08 -25.10 10.54
CA SER A 145 9.60 -25.90 9.43
C SER A 145 8.65 -25.81 8.23
N GLY A 146 8.47 -24.59 7.72
CA GLY A 146 7.66 -24.32 6.55
C GLY A 146 8.41 -24.63 5.25
N ARG A 147 7.73 -24.48 4.13
CA ARG A 147 8.34 -24.64 2.81
C ARG A 147 9.24 -23.46 2.46
N PHE A 148 8.89 -22.26 2.89
CA PHE A 148 9.59 -21.00 2.59
C PHE A 148 10.21 -20.36 3.83
N VAL A 149 9.64 -20.62 5.01
CA VAL A 149 10.14 -20.08 6.26
C VAL A 149 10.60 -21.20 7.17
N VAL A 150 11.91 -21.27 7.41
CA VAL A 150 12.52 -22.20 8.33
C VAL A 150 13.20 -21.40 9.43
N LEU A 151 12.77 -21.59 10.67
CA LEU A 151 13.33 -20.96 11.87
C LEU A 151 13.55 -22.01 12.94
N ASP A 152 14.62 -21.86 13.72
CA ASP A 152 14.95 -22.72 14.84
C ASP A 152 15.25 -21.85 16.07
N GLY A 153 14.29 -21.76 16.99
CA GLY A 153 14.39 -20.97 18.21
C GLY A 153 14.63 -19.46 17.98
N ALA A 154 14.25 -18.96 16.80
CA ALA A 154 14.52 -17.57 16.42
C ALA A 154 13.77 -16.58 17.33
N ARG A 155 14.45 -15.53 17.75
CA ARG A 155 13.91 -14.45 18.58
C ARG A 155 14.49 -13.11 18.15
N ILE A 156 13.65 -12.08 18.11
CA ILE A 156 14.12 -10.71 17.86
C ILE A 156 14.12 -9.87 19.16
N GLN A 157 15.10 -9.00 19.27
CA GLN A 157 15.19 -8.01 20.34
C GLN A 157 15.75 -6.72 19.76
N PRO A 158 15.09 -5.57 20.03
CA PRO A 158 13.84 -5.43 20.76
C PRO A 158 12.62 -5.89 19.93
N ALA A 159 11.59 -6.38 20.61
CA ALA A 159 10.27 -6.53 20.02
C ALA A 159 9.58 -5.15 19.87
N PRO A 160 8.54 -5.01 19.02
CA PRO A 160 7.75 -3.80 18.97
C PRO A 160 7.18 -3.42 20.34
N PRO A 161 7.01 -2.14 20.68
CA PRO A 161 6.55 -1.72 22.00
C PRO A 161 5.21 -2.34 22.42
N ALA A 162 4.27 -2.48 21.51
CA ALA A 162 2.96 -3.09 21.76
C ALA A 162 2.92 -4.61 21.51
N GLY A 163 4.06 -5.26 21.23
CA GLY A 163 4.11 -6.67 20.83
C GLY A 163 3.47 -6.97 19.48
N ARG A 164 3.04 -5.95 18.74
CA ARG A 164 2.43 -6.06 17.41
C ARG A 164 2.64 -4.78 16.60
N ILE A 165 2.58 -4.93 15.29
CA ILE A 165 2.46 -3.82 14.33
C ILE A 165 1.23 -4.14 13.47
N PRO A 166 0.33 -3.17 13.20
CA PRO A 166 -0.80 -3.41 12.30
C PRO A 166 -0.32 -3.82 10.91
N ILE A 167 -0.96 -4.84 10.34
CA ILE A 167 -0.58 -5.42 9.06
C ILE A 167 -1.62 -5.03 8.01
N SER A 168 -1.17 -4.37 6.94
CA SER A 168 -1.96 -4.14 5.74
C SER A 168 -1.55 -5.17 4.67
N ILE A 169 -2.53 -5.87 4.09
CA ILE A 169 -2.28 -6.83 3.01
C ILE A 169 -2.96 -6.33 1.74
N ALA A 170 -2.15 -6.16 0.68
CA ALA A 170 -2.69 -5.79 -0.63
C ALA A 170 -3.01 -7.03 -1.46
N GLY A 171 -4.23 -7.04 -2.03
CA GLY A 171 -4.63 -8.10 -2.94
C GLY A 171 -6.12 -8.18 -3.25
N ARG A 172 -6.45 -9.03 -4.24
CA ARG A 172 -7.81 -9.18 -4.78
C ARG A 172 -8.22 -10.63 -5.06
N ARG A 173 -7.25 -11.53 -5.14
CA ARG A 173 -7.52 -12.94 -5.48
C ARG A 173 -8.04 -13.70 -4.26
N PRO A 174 -8.92 -14.70 -4.43
CA PRO A 174 -9.55 -15.41 -3.31
C PRO A 174 -8.57 -15.90 -2.24
N LYS A 175 -7.46 -16.55 -2.65
CA LYS A 175 -6.45 -17.05 -1.70
C LYS A 175 -5.72 -15.93 -0.94
N VAL A 176 -5.56 -14.75 -1.55
CA VAL A 176 -5.00 -13.59 -0.84
C VAL A 176 -6.02 -13.01 0.13
N LEU A 177 -7.31 -13.00 -0.22
CA LEU A 177 -8.38 -12.57 0.69
C LEU A 177 -8.52 -13.51 1.91
N GLU A 178 -8.21 -14.80 1.76
CA GLU A 178 -8.09 -15.73 2.89
C GLU A 178 -6.94 -15.31 3.84
N LEU A 179 -5.81 -14.81 3.32
CA LEU A 179 -4.73 -14.26 4.14
C LEU A 179 -5.11 -12.92 4.79
N VAL A 180 -5.85 -12.07 4.08
CA VAL A 180 -6.44 -10.84 4.66
C VAL A 180 -7.30 -11.22 5.87
N ALA A 181 -8.22 -12.17 5.70
CA ALA A 181 -9.07 -12.65 6.79
C ALA A 181 -8.28 -13.25 7.97
N ALA A 182 -7.12 -13.88 7.70
CA ALA A 182 -6.29 -14.52 8.72
C ALA A 182 -5.38 -13.53 9.45
N HIS A 183 -4.78 -12.58 8.72
CA HIS A 183 -3.64 -11.82 9.22
C HIS A 183 -3.81 -10.29 9.18
N ALA A 184 -4.67 -9.73 8.33
CA ALA A 184 -4.66 -8.29 8.11
C ALA A 184 -5.44 -7.51 9.17
N ASP A 185 -4.93 -6.34 9.54
CA ASP A 185 -5.67 -5.29 10.23
C ASP A 185 -6.26 -4.31 9.19
N THR A 186 -5.66 -4.23 7.99
CA THR A 186 -6.15 -3.43 6.86
C THR A 186 -6.11 -4.26 5.58
N TRP A 187 -7.18 -4.25 4.81
CA TRP A 187 -7.20 -4.74 3.44
C TRP A 187 -6.94 -3.58 2.48
N GLU A 188 -5.77 -3.60 1.83
CA GLU A 188 -5.49 -2.71 0.70
C GLU A 188 -6.10 -3.32 -0.57
N ILE A 189 -7.18 -2.69 -1.04
CA ILE A 189 -7.99 -3.19 -2.16
C ILE A 189 -7.28 -2.91 -3.47
N ASN A 190 -6.61 -3.92 -4.02
CA ASN A 190 -5.89 -3.80 -5.29
C ASN A 190 -6.81 -4.18 -6.47
N LEU A 191 -7.83 -3.35 -6.71
CA LEU A 191 -8.81 -3.43 -7.81
C LEU A 191 -8.98 -2.04 -8.41
N PRO A 192 -9.45 -1.93 -9.68
CA PRO A 192 -10.00 -0.67 -10.13
C PRO A 192 -11.19 -0.31 -9.22
N PRO A 193 -11.37 0.97 -8.83
CA PRO A 193 -12.43 1.40 -7.93
C PRO A 193 -13.80 1.41 -8.62
N LEU A 194 -14.25 0.23 -9.01
CA LEU A 194 -15.54 -0.05 -9.64
C LEU A 194 -16.42 -0.82 -8.64
N PRO A 195 -17.62 -0.30 -8.29
CA PRO A 195 -18.46 -0.86 -7.23
C PRO A 195 -18.71 -2.36 -7.35
N ASP A 196 -19.07 -2.85 -8.54
CA ASP A 196 -19.36 -4.27 -8.74
C ASP A 196 -18.13 -5.17 -8.49
N ARG A 197 -16.95 -4.76 -8.97
CA ARG A 197 -15.70 -5.52 -8.79
C ARG A 197 -15.27 -5.53 -7.32
N VAL A 198 -15.44 -4.41 -6.63
CA VAL A 198 -15.11 -4.30 -5.20
C VAL A 198 -16.12 -5.07 -4.35
N ALA A 199 -17.41 -5.02 -4.68
CA ALA A 199 -18.46 -5.76 -3.98
C ALA A 199 -18.24 -7.27 -4.08
N GLU A 200 -17.89 -7.79 -5.27
CA GLU A 200 -17.57 -9.21 -5.47
C GLU A 200 -16.38 -9.66 -4.60
N ALA A 201 -15.31 -8.85 -4.55
CA ALA A 201 -14.15 -9.17 -3.73
C ALA A 201 -14.48 -9.07 -2.23
N SER A 202 -15.28 -8.10 -1.83
CA SER A 202 -15.76 -7.93 -0.45
C SER A 202 -16.57 -9.15 0.02
N ALA A 203 -17.48 -9.65 -0.79
CA ALA A 203 -18.25 -10.84 -0.46
C ALA A 203 -17.36 -12.09 -0.25
N LYS A 204 -16.26 -12.21 -1.01
CA LYS A 204 -15.26 -13.27 -0.82
C LYS A 204 -14.48 -13.10 0.47
N LEU A 205 -14.08 -11.87 0.82
CA LEU A 205 -13.42 -11.58 2.10
C LEU A 205 -14.33 -11.87 3.28
N GLU A 206 -15.58 -11.42 3.23
CA GLU A 206 -16.57 -11.70 4.27
C GLU A 206 -16.80 -13.21 4.47
N HIS A 207 -16.87 -13.96 3.36
CA HIS A 207 -16.96 -15.41 3.44
C HIS A 207 -15.74 -16.01 4.15
N ALA A 208 -14.52 -15.58 3.79
CA ALA A 208 -13.28 -16.04 4.43
C ALA A 208 -13.22 -15.67 5.93
N CYS A 209 -13.70 -14.49 6.31
CA CYS A 209 -13.81 -14.06 7.70
C CYS A 209 -14.80 -14.94 8.48
N ARG A 210 -16.00 -15.17 7.94
CA ARG A 210 -17.00 -16.05 8.58
C ARG A 210 -16.45 -17.46 8.83
N GLN A 211 -15.69 -18.02 7.90
CA GLN A 211 -15.06 -19.34 8.06
C GLN A 211 -14.05 -19.38 9.22
N ARG A 212 -13.50 -18.22 9.60
CA ARG A 212 -12.53 -18.08 10.69
C ARG A 212 -13.16 -17.56 11.99
N GLY A 213 -14.46 -17.32 12.01
CA GLY A 213 -15.15 -16.72 13.16
C GLY A 213 -14.72 -15.27 13.44
N ARG A 214 -14.24 -14.56 12.41
CA ARG A 214 -13.79 -13.17 12.49
C ARG A 214 -14.85 -12.22 11.94
N ASP A 215 -15.07 -11.09 12.63
CA ASP A 215 -15.92 -10.03 12.10
C ASP A 215 -15.20 -9.27 10.96
N PRO A 216 -15.75 -9.22 9.73
CA PRO A 216 -15.19 -8.44 8.65
C PRO A 216 -15.02 -6.95 8.98
N ALA A 217 -15.84 -6.39 9.87
CA ALA A 217 -15.76 -5.00 10.30
C ALA A 217 -14.49 -4.67 11.12
N GLU A 218 -13.75 -5.69 11.59
CA GLU A 218 -12.44 -5.50 12.24
C GLU A 218 -11.34 -5.16 11.25
N ILE A 219 -11.60 -5.26 9.93
CA ILE A 219 -10.59 -5.05 8.88
C ILE A 219 -10.85 -3.70 8.23
N GLU A 220 -9.96 -2.73 8.46
CA GLU A 220 -9.99 -1.43 7.80
C GLU A 220 -9.88 -1.62 6.27
N ARG A 221 -10.67 -0.86 5.49
CA ARG A 221 -10.71 -0.93 4.03
C ARG A 221 -9.98 0.26 3.45
N SER A 222 -8.86 0.01 2.78
CA SER A 222 -8.04 1.02 2.12
C SER A 222 -7.97 0.78 0.62
N MET A 223 -7.86 1.84 -0.15
CA MET A 223 -7.67 1.77 -1.60
C MET A 223 -6.89 2.96 -2.12
N TRP A 224 -5.91 2.69 -2.98
CA TRP A 224 -5.23 3.75 -3.72
C TRP A 224 -6.05 4.11 -4.95
N ILE A 225 -6.39 5.40 -5.07
CA ILE A 225 -7.28 5.92 -6.11
C ILE A 225 -6.50 6.93 -6.95
N PHE A 226 -6.32 6.59 -8.21
CA PHE A 226 -5.65 7.45 -9.19
C PHE A 226 -6.29 8.85 -9.21
N THR A 227 -5.48 9.86 -8.91
CA THR A 227 -5.97 11.24 -8.72
C THR A 227 -5.15 12.23 -9.53
N ARG A 228 -5.83 13.10 -10.30
CA ARG A 228 -5.22 14.17 -11.08
C ARG A 228 -5.99 15.48 -10.90
N VAL A 229 -5.40 16.40 -10.13
CA VAL A 229 -5.94 17.74 -9.96
C VAL A 229 -5.43 18.61 -11.11
N GLN A 230 -6.34 19.13 -11.94
CA GLN A 230 -6.04 19.86 -13.16
C GLN A 230 -7.16 20.85 -13.52
N THR A 231 -6.92 21.72 -14.49
CA THR A 231 -7.90 22.71 -14.92
C THR A 231 -9.03 22.13 -15.78
N SER A 232 -8.76 21.04 -16.52
CA SER A 232 -9.77 20.33 -17.30
C SER A 232 -10.54 19.35 -16.43
N ASP A 233 -11.85 19.37 -16.54
CA ASP A 233 -12.72 18.39 -15.87
C ASP A 233 -12.98 17.14 -16.73
N ASP A 234 -12.38 17.05 -17.93
CA ASP A 234 -12.47 15.87 -18.77
C ASP A 234 -11.48 14.79 -18.32
N PRO A 235 -11.95 13.64 -17.80
CA PRO A 235 -11.08 12.58 -17.34
C PRO A 235 -10.39 11.82 -18.49
N ALA A 236 -10.88 11.94 -19.73
CA ALA A 236 -10.34 11.22 -20.88
C ALA A 236 -8.86 11.52 -21.14
N CYS A 237 -8.39 12.71 -20.78
CA CYS A 237 -6.98 13.08 -20.91
C CYS A 237 -6.02 12.22 -20.03
N ALA A 238 -6.53 11.50 -19.05
CA ALA A 238 -5.75 10.70 -18.12
C ALA A 238 -5.92 9.17 -18.29
N PHE A 239 -6.78 8.68 -19.21
CA PHE A 239 -7.08 7.25 -19.34
C PHE A 239 -5.86 6.43 -19.75
N ASP A 240 -5.08 6.91 -20.72
CA ASP A 240 -3.88 6.19 -21.16
C ASP A 240 -2.83 6.12 -20.05
N GLU A 241 -2.69 7.19 -19.26
CA GLU A 241 -1.83 7.20 -18.09
C GLU A 241 -2.33 6.23 -17.03
N TYR A 242 -3.63 6.22 -16.74
CA TYR A 242 -4.24 5.31 -15.79
C TYR A 242 -4.01 3.84 -16.15
N ARG A 243 -4.27 3.46 -17.42
CA ARG A 243 -4.03 2.10 -17.92
C ARG A 243 -2.54 1.72 -17.83
N ARG A 244 -1.66 2.63 -18.22
CA ARG A 244 -0.21 2.42 -18.20
C ARG A 244 0.33 2.22 -16.78
N LEU A 245 -0.19 2.94 -15.80
CA LEU A 245 0.22 2.83 -14.41
C LEU A 245 -0.41 1.64 -13.68
N ASN A 246 -1.47 1.05 -14.24
CA ASN A 246 -2.22 -0.05 -13.62
C ASN A 246 -2.40 -1.26 -14.58
N PRO A 247 -1.32 -1.77 -15.20
CA PRO A 247 -1.43 -2.81 -16.22
C PRO A 247 -2.02 -4.13 -15.69
N TRP A 248 -1.96 -4.36 -14.39
CA TRP A 248 -2.53 -5.54 -13.73
C TRP A 248 -4.05 -5.51 -13.58
N PHE A 249 -4.72 -4.40 -13.85
CA PHE A 249 -6.18 -4.34 -13.86
C PHE A 249 -6.80 -4.93 -15.12
N GLY A 250 -5.99 -5.18 -16.14
CA GLY A 250 -6.44 -5.65 -17.46
C GLY A 250 -6.93 -4.50 -18.35
N GLU A 251 -7.58 -4.87 -19.43
CA GLU A 251 -8.19 -3.88 -20.33
C GLU A 251 -9.44 -3.27 -19.66
N LEU A 252 -9.41 -1.94 -19.51
CA LEU A 252 -10.54 -1.15 -19.02
C LEU A 252 -11.09 -0.30 -20.18
N SER A 253 -12.41 -0.28 -20.33
CA SER A 253 -13.09 0.64 -21.24
C SER A 253 -12.93 2.09 -20.78
N ASP A 254 -13.23 3.05 -21.65
CA ASP A 254 -13.20 4.48 -21.31
C ASP A 254 -14.21 4.80 -20.20
N ASP A 255 -15.40 4.19 -20.24
CA ASP A 255 -16.42 4.35 -19.19
C ASP A 255 -15.93 3.80 -17.84
N GLU A 256 -15.27 2.64 -17.83
CA GLU A 256 -14.66 2.09 -16.62
C GLU A 256 -13.51 2.99 -16.10
N CYS A 257 -12.68 3.55 -16.99
CA CYS A 257 -11.64 4.50 -16.61
C CYS A 257 -12.24 5.77 -16.02
N ALA A 258 -13.30 6.32 -16.62
CA ALA A 258 -14.00 7.49 -16.10
C ALA A 258 -14.62 7.23 -14.72
N ALA A 259 -15.20 6.05 -14.53
CA ALA A 259 -15.77 5.64 -13.25
C ALA A 259 -14.68 5.41 -12.17
N ALA A 260 -13.49 4.93 -12.56
CA ALA A 260 -12.43 4.49 -11.66
C ALA A 260 -11.44 5.61 -11.26
N THR A 261 -11.50 6.79 -11.88
CA THR A 261 -10.50 7.84 -11.69
C THR A 261 -11.08 9.08 -11.02
N VAL A 262 -10.20 9.83 -10.36
CA VAL A 262 -10.50 11.13 -9.73
C VAL A 262 -9.72 12.21 -10.48
N VAL A 263 -10.37 12.85 -11.46
CA VAL A 263 -9.72 13.79 -12.39
C VAL A 263 -10.56 15.07 -12.53
N GLY A 264 -9.91 16.23 -12.52
CA GLY A 264 -10.55 17.53 -12.73
C GLY A 264 -10.07 18.60 -11.75
N SER A 265 -10.89 19.65 -11.58
CA SER A 265 -10.66 20.68 -10.57
C SER A 265 -10.59 20.09 -9.15
N ALA A 266 -9.89 20.78 -8.24
CA ALA A 266 -9.74 20.31 -6.85
C ALA A 266 -11.10 20.08 -6.17
N GLU A 267 -12.11 20.90 -6.45
CA GLU A 267 -13.46 20.74 -5.91
C GLU A 267 -14.13 19.45 -6.44
N ARG A 268 -14.06 19.24 -7.75
CA ARG A 268 -14.57 18.03 -8.40
C ARG A 268 -13.88 16.78 -7.88
N CYS A 269 -12.56 16.83 -7.77
CA CYS A 269 -11.76 15.69 -7.24
C CYS A 269 -12.17 15.35 -5.80
N ARG A 270 -12.32 16.33 -4.91
CA ARG A 270 -12.78 16.09 -3.54
C ARG A 270 -14.18 15.46 -3.50
N THR A 271 -15.10 15.99 -4.30
CA THR A 271 -16.48 15.47 -4.39
C THR A 271 -16.48 14.02 -4.90
N ARG A 272 -15.73 13.77 -5.97
CA ARG A 272 -15.65 12.41 -6.57
C ARG A 272 -14.98 11.42 -5.62
N LEU A 273 -13.89 11.81 -4.95
CA LEU A 273 -13.22 10.95 -3.97
C LEU A 273 -14.14 10.59 -2.81
N ALA A 274 -14.90 11.56 -2.29
CA ALA A 274 -15.87 11.30 -1.23
C ALA A 274 -16.97 10.33 -1.69
N SER A 275 -17.54 10.54 -2.88
CA SER A 275 -18.54 9.62 -3.47
C SER A 275 -17.98 8.21 -3.62
N LEU A 276 -16.76 8.06 -4.17
CA LEU A 276 -16.11 6.76 -4.30
C LEU A 276 -15.86 6.10 -2.94
N ALA A 277 -15.42 6.85 -1.95
CA ALA A 277 -15.17 6.32 -0.61
C ALA A 277 -16.47 5.76 0.00
N ASP A 278 -17.58 6.48 -0.15
CA ASP A 278 -18.91 6.03 0.32
C ASP A 278 -19.41 4.82 -0.49
N GLU A 279 -19.37 4.89 -1.83
CA GLU A 279 -19.82 3.83 -2.73
C GLU A 279 -19.08 2.49 -2.50
N LEU A 280 -17.77 2.57 -2.19
CA LEU A 280 -16.89 1.41 -2.00
C LEU A 280 -16.73 1.03 -0.52
N ASN A 281 -17.35 1.76 0.39
CA ASN A 281 -17.24 1.60 1.84
C ASN A 281 -15.77 1.59 2.29
N LEU A 282 -15.04 2.66 1.96
CA LEU A 282 -13.62 2.82 2.33
C LEU A 282 -13.47 3.58 3.64
N ASP A 283 -12.75 3.00 4.57
CA ASP A 283 -12.35 3.66 5.82
C ASP A 283 -11.15 4.59 5.61
N PHE A 284 -10.28 4.19 4.67
CA PHE A 284 -9.00 4.87 4.44
C PHE A 284 -8.69 4.99 2.94
N PRO A 285 -9.31 5.91 2.21
CA PRO A 285 -8.92 6.22 0.85
C PRO A 285 -7.53 6.86 0.81
N VAL A 286 -6.76 6.53 -0.24
CA VAL A 286 -5.43 7.06 -0.51
C VAL A 286 -5.43 7.65 -1.90
N ILE A 287 -5.12 8.94 -2.05
CA ILE A 287 -4.92 9.51 -3.38
C ILE A 287 -3.60 9.02 -3.97
N ASP A 288 -3.66 8.46 -5.16
CA ASP A 288 -2.48 7.99 -5.89
C ASP A 288 -1.99 9.05 -6.87
N LEU A 289 -0.85 9.64 -6.55
CA LEU A 289 -0.16 10.67 -7.33
C LEU A 289 0.99 10.09 -8.16
N SER A 290 1.05 8.77 -8.30
CA SER A 290 2.07 8.08 -9.12
C SER A 290 2.19 8.71 -10.51
N GLY A 291 3.43 8.98 -10.94
CA GLY A 291 3.71 9.54 -12.25
C GLY A 291 3.64 11.07 -12.36
N LEU A 292 3.17 11.77 -11.33
CA LEU A 292 3.21 13.23 -11.31
C LEU A 292 4.63 13.74 -11.00
N ASP A 293 4.98 14.86 -11.58
CA ASP A 293 6.17 15.63 -11.17
C ASP A 293 5.95 16.36 -9.84
N ALA A 294 6.98 17.01 -9.32
CA ALA A 294 6.92 17.72 -8.04
C ALA A 294 5.86 18.81 -8.02
N ALA A 295 5.77 19.63 -9.08
CA ALA A 295 4.84 20.76 -9.15
C ALA A 295 3.38 20.28 -9.18
N ALA A 296 3.06 19.30 -10.02
CA ALA A 296 1.74 18.69 -10.10
C ALA A 296 1.36 17.96 -8.79
N SER A 297 2.33 17.32 -8.14
CA SER A 297 2.14 16.68 -6.83
C SER A 297 1.78 17.71 -5.75
N HIS A 298 2.45 18.86 -5.69
CA HIS A 298 2.10 19.94 -4.76
C HIS A 298 0.69 20.49 -5.01
N VAL A 299 0.33 20.75 -6.26
CA VAL A 299 -1.03 21.19 -6.63
C VAL A 299 -2.08 20.17 -6.17
N ALA A 300 -1.81 18.88 -6.38
CA ALA A 300 -2.72 17.83 -5.96
C ALA A 300 -2.82 17.72 -4.43
N LEU A 301 -1.70 17.79 -3.70
CA LEU A 301 -1.67 17.79 -2.24
C LEU A 301 -2.49 18.93 -1.65
N GLU A 302 -2.28 20.17 -2.11
CA GLU A 302 -3.04 21.34 -1.66
C GLU A 302 -4.52 21.24 -2.03
N GLY A 303 -4.79 20.83 -3.28
CA GLY A 303 -6.14 20.69 -3.80
C GLY A 303 -6.97 19.63 -3.09
N MET A 304 -6.33 18.56 -2.61
CA MET A 304 -6.97 17.42 -1.93
C MET A 304 -6.80 17.45 -0.41
N ALA A 305 -6.18 18.47 0.16
CA ALA A 305 -5.87 18.52 1.58
C ALA A 305 -7.08 18.18 2.46
N PRO A 306 -6.91 17.31 3.47
CA PRO A 306 -7.98 16.99 4.41
C PRO A 306 -8.48 18.26 5.12
N LYS A 307 -9.81 18.39 5.25
CA LYS A 307 -10.36 19.50 6.06
C LYS A 307 -9.92 19.28 7.50
N LYS A 308 -9.28 20.29 8.10
CA LYS A 308 -8.95 20.25 9.53
C LYS A 308 -10.22 19.97 10.34
N PRO A 309 -10.20 19.04 11.29
CA PRO A 309 -11.33 18.89 12.21
C PRO A 309 -11.58 20.24 12.90
N ARG A 310 -12.86 20.65 12.90
CA ARG A 310 -13.30 21.88 13.59
C ARG A 310 -13.18 21.71 15.08
#